data_7f0ed7938bc6aa9cea7a257d57b4fffa
#
_entry.id   7f0ed7938bc6aa9cea7a257d57b4fffa
#
_cell.length_a   1.000
_cell.length_b   1.000
_cell.length_c   1.000
_cell.angle_alpha   90.00
_cell.angle_beta   90.00
_cell.angle_gamma   90.00
#
_symmetry.space_group_name_H-M   'P 1'
#
loop_
_entity.id
_entity.type
_entity.pdbx_description
1 polymer ?
#
loop_
_entity_poly.entity_id
_entity_poly.type
_entity_poly.pdbx_seq_one_letter_code
_entity_poly.pdbx_strand_id
1 'polypeptide(L)'
;DGEIFCIGGLNILWEGVGEVWVIGSPSISKNKFSYMKVIKFYLKYFKDKYKLKRVQAQIVDDYDMLKRFAERLGFVYEGTLHNYCGGDLDNCMYAIWDHK
;
A
#
# COMPACT_ATOMS: atom_id res chain seq x y z
N ASP A 1 10.83 10.47 17.96
CA ASP A 1 10.06 11.55 18.57
C ASP A 1 8.70 11.08 19.10
N GLY A 2 8.42 9.83 19.04
CA GLY A 2 7.19 9.27 19.58
C GLY A 2 5.92 9.55 18.79
N GLU A 3 6.04 10.23 17.69
CA GLU A 3 4.88 10.55 16.87
C GLU A 3 4.51 9.36 16.00
N ILE A 4 3.21 9.02 15.99
CA ILE A 4 2.73 7.96 15.12
C ILE A 4 2.49 8.55 13.74
N PHE A 5 3.21 8.05 12.74
CA PHE A 5 3.12 8.58 11.40
C PHE A 5 2.58 7.56 10.40
N CYS A 6 2.46 6.32 10.81
CA CYS A 6 2.00 5.27 9.91
C CYS A 6 1.44 4.10 10.71
N ILE A 7 0.24 3.69 10.37
CA ILE A 7 -0.39 2.48 10.89
C ILE A 7 -0.82 1.68 9.68
N GLY A 8 -0.54 0.40 9.71
CA GLY A 8 -0.89 -0.42 8.57
C GLY A 8 -1.24 -1.85 8.96
N GLY A 9 -1.76 -2.58 8.01
CA GLY A 9 -2.12 -3.96 8.21
C GLY A 9 -2.27 -4.69 6.91
N LEU A 10 -2.51 -5.99 7.03
CA LEU A 10 -2.68 -6.87 5.88
C LEU A 10 -3.94 -7.69 6.08
N ASN A 11 -4.78 -7.72 5.06
CA ASN A 11 -5.93 -8.60 5.00
C ASN A 11 -5.68 -9.67 3.94
N ILE A 12 -5.86 -10.92 4.31
CA ILE A 12 -5.78 -12.01 3.34
C ILE A 12 -7.15 -12.13 2.70
N LEU A 13 -7.22 -11.87 1.40
CA LEU A 13 -8.50 -11.91 0.68
C LEU A 13 -8.86 -13.34 0.31
N TRP A 14 -7.89 -14.06 -0.23
CA TRP A 14 -7.97 -15.49 -0.49
C TRP A 14 -6.56 -16.00 -0.71
N GLU A 15 -6.43 -17.29 -0.97
CA GLU A 15 -5.13 -17.93 -1.05
C GLU A 15 -4.23 -17.22 -2.07
N GLY A 16 -3.07 -16.77 -1.61
CA GLY A 16 -2.07 -16.13 -2.48
C GLY A 16 -2.32 -14.65 -2.74
N VAL A 17 -3.39 -14.07 -2.21
CA VAL A 17 -3.72 -12.66 -2.46
C VAL A 17 -3.96 -11.92 -1.16
N GLY A 18 -3.19 -10.86 -0.94
CA GLY A 18 -3.36 -10.02 0.23
C GLY A 18 -3.55 -8.57 -0.14
N GLU A 19 -4.24 -7.84 0.71
CA GLU A 19 -4.43 -6.41 0.54
C GLU A 19 -3.85 -5.69 1.74
N VAL A 20 -2.95 -4.74 1.48
CA VAL A 20 -2.37 -3.93 2.53
C VAL A 20 -3.09 -2.60 2.62
N TRP A 21 -3.16 -2.06 3.83
CA TRP A 21 -3.72 -0.74 4.04
C TRP A 21 -2.79 0.03 4.96
N VAL A 22 -2.72 1.33 4.75
CA VAL A 22 -1.86 2.20 5.53
C VAL A 22 -2.59 3.49 5.81
N ILE A 23 -2.54 3.94 7.06
CA ILE A 23 -3.00 5.26 7.45
C ILE A 23 -1.75 6.04 7.81
N GLY A 24 -1.45 7.07 7.04
CA GLY A 24 -0.27 7.87 7.25
C GLY A 24 -0.58 9.27 7.72
N SER A 25 0.37 9.88 8.39
CA SER A 25 0.30 11.28 8.78
C SER A 25 1.20 12.09 7.86
N PRO A 26 1.08 13.43 7.88
CA PRO A 26 1.98 14.28 7.07
C PRO A 26 3.45 14.07 7.38
N SER A 27 3.78 13.54 8.55
CA SER A 27 5.17 13.28 8.91
C SER A 27 5.84 12.25 8.02
N ILE A 28 5.07 11.43 7.31
CA ILE A 28 5.65 10.38 6.47
C ILE A 28 6.51 10.97 5.36
N SER A 29 6.19 12.18 4.89
CA SER A 29 6.97 12.80 3.82
C SER A 29 8.36 13.20 4.27
N LYS A 30 8.55 13.49 5.55
CA LYS A 30 9.85 13.88 6.08
C LYS A 30 10.81 12.71 6.22
N ASN A 31 10.28 11.54 6.50
CA ASN A 31 11.09 10.36 6.81
C ASN A 31 10.80 9.23 5.82
N LYS A 32 10.44 9.58 4.60
CA LYS A 32 9.93 8.59 3.64
C LYS A 32 10.89 7.45 3.34
N PHE A 33 12.20 7.73 3.34
CA PHE A 33 13.17 6.67 3.03
C PHE A 33 13.27 5.65 4.16
N SER A 34 13.21 6.13 5.41
CA SER A 34 13.21 5.21 6.56
C SER A 34 11.97 4.36 6.59
N TYR A 35 10.80 4.97 6.34
CA TYR A 35 9.55 4.23 6.30
C TYR A 35 9.52 3.23 5.16
N MET A 36 10.09 3.64 4.02
CA MET A 36 10.15 2.76 2.87
C MET A 36 10.92 1.48 3.16
N LYS A 37 12.04 1.59 3.88
CA LYS A 37 12.80 0.41 4.26
C LYS A 37 12.00 -0.52 5.15
N VAL A 38 11.32 0.04 6.15
CA VAL A 38 10.51 -0.75 7.07
C VAL A 38 9.36 -1.42 6.34
N ILE A 39 8.68 -0.67 5.49
CA ILE A 39 7.53 -1.20 4.76
C ILE A 39 7.97 -2.29 3.79
N LYS A 40 9.09 -2.10 3.10
CA LYS A 40 9.62 -3.14 2.21
C LYS A 40 9.93 -4.42 2.97
N PHE A 41 10.52 -4.27 4.17
CA PHE A 41 10.80 -5.42 5.00
C PHE A 41 9.53 -6.20 5.35
N TYR A 42 8.48 -5.49 5.77
CA TYR A 42 7.23 -6.15 6.16
C TYR A 42 6.48 -6.71 4.97
N LEU A 43 6.55 -6.05 3.81
CA LEU A 43 5.94 -6.60 2.59
C LEU A 43 6.57 -7.94 2.23
N LYS A 44 7.90 -8.00 2.28
CA LYS A 44 8.60 -9.25 1.99
C LYS A 44 8.27 -10.31 3.04
N TYR A 45 8.26 -9.91 4.30
CA TYR A 45 7.94 -10.82 5.39
C TYR A 45 6.54 -11.43 5.22
N PHE A 46 5.54 -10.60 4.94
CA PHE A 46 4.18 -11.09 4.77
C PHE A 46 4.05 -11.92 3.51
N LYS A 47 4.72 -11.51 2.44
CA LYS A 47 4.68 -12.26 1.19
C LYS A 47 5.21 -13.68 1.40
N ASP A 48 6.34 -13.79 2.10
CA ASP A 48 6.94 -15.09 2.37
C ASP A 48 6.11 -15.91 3.36
N LYS A 49 5.65 -15.27 4.44
CA LYS A 49 4.93 -15.97 5.50
C LYS A 49 3.60 -16.56 5.02
N TYR A 50 2.86 -15.79 4.24
CA TYR A 50 1.54 -16.21 3.76
C TYR A 50 1.55 -16.70 2.33
N LYS A 51 2.74 -16.81 1.74
CA LYS A 51 2.93 -17.30 0.36
C LYS A 51 2.09 -16.52 -0.63
N LEU A 52 2.14 -15.20 -0.52
CA LEU A 52 1.36 -14.32 -1.37
C LEU A 52 2.00 -14.19 -2.74
N LYS A 53 1.20 -14.33 -3.77
CA LYS A 53 1.63 -14.11 -5.15
C LYS A 53 1.22 -12.73 -5.63
N ARG A 54 0.29 -12.10 -4.93
CA ARG A 54 -0.17 -10.77 -5.24
C ARG A 54 -0.42 -10.00 -3.95
N VAL A 55 0.09 -8.79 -3.90
CA VAL A 55 -0.20 -7.85 -2.80
C VAL A 55 -0.75 -6.60 -3.45
N GLN A 56 -1.92 -6.17 -3.01
CA GLN A 56 -2.55 -4.99 -3.57
C GLN A 56 -2.80 -3.94 -2.50
N ALA A 57 -2.96 -2.71 -2.95
CA ALA A 57 -3.26 -1.58 -2.08
C ALA A 57 -4.20 -0.63 -2.79
N GLN A 58 -5.15 -0.06 -2.04
CA GLN A 58 -6.06 0.94 -2.56
C GLN A 58 -5.69 2.28 -1.97
N ILE A 59 -5.55 3.28 -2.84
CA ILE A 59 -5.15 4.63 -2.45
C ILE A 59 -6.18 5.61 -2.96
N VAL A 60 -6.66 6.49 -2.07
CA VAL A 60 -7.62 7.51 -2.46
C VAL A 60 -7.00 8.39 -3.55
N ASP A 61 -7.77 8.67 -4.59
CA ASP A 61 -7.26 9.27 -5.82
C ASP A 61 -6.57 10.62 -5.63
N ASP A 62 -7.00 11.40 -4.68
CA ASP A 62 -6.39 12.72 -4.46
C ASP A 62 -5.17 12.69 -3.54
N TYR A 63 -4.70 11.51 -3.13
CA TYR A 63 -3.55 11.40 -2.24
C TYR A 63 -2.28 11.08 -3.03
N ASP A 64 -1.78 12.09 -3.73
CA ASP A 64 -0.65 11.91 -4.66
C ASP A 64 0.64 11.44 -3.98
N MET A 65 0.88 11.87 -2.75
CA MET A 65 2.08 11.46 -2.04
C MET A 65 2.12 9.95 -1.81
N LEU A 66 0.97 9.36 -1.43
CA LEU A 66 0.90 7.92 -1.23
C LEU A 66 1.02 7.16 -2.54
N LYS A 67 0.47 7.71 -3.63
CA LYS A 67 0.62 7.07 -4.93
C LYS A 67 2.08 6.98 -5.33
N ARG A 68 2.83 8.09 -5.17
CA ARG A 68 4.25 8.08 -5.49
C ARG A 68 5.03 7.15 -4.57
N PHE A 69 4.65 7.10 -3.31
CA PHE A 69 5.28 6.20 -2.34
C PHE A 69 5.09 4.74 -2.75
N ALA A 70 3.87 4.38 -3.14
CA ALA A 70 3.57 3.02 -3.58
C ALA A 70 4.37 2.66 -4.83
N GLU A 71 4.47 3.59 -5.78
CA GLU A 71 5.23 3.35 -7.00
C GLU A 71 6.71 3.12 -6.71
N ARG A 72 7.26 3.84 -5.75
CA ARG A 72 8.65 3.64 -5.34
C ARG A 72 8.87 2.29 -4.66
N LEU A 73 7.84 1.77 -4.02
CA LEU A 73 7.90 0.43 -3.43
C LEU A 73 7.79 -0.67 -4.49
N GLY A 74 7.47 -0.31 -5.71
CA GLY A 74 7.35 -1.27 -6.81
C GLY A 74 5.92 -1.60 -7.18
N PHE A 75 4.94 -0.96 -6.55
CA PHE A 75 3.54 -1.18 -6.90
C PHE A 75 3.24 -0.55 -8.25
N VAL A 76 2.39 -1.21 -9.01
CA VAL A 76 1.99 -0.79 -10.34
C VAL A 76 0.52 -0.39 -10.33
N TYR A 77 0.21 0.76 -10.92
CA TYR A 77 -1.17 1.22 -11.04
C TYR A 77 -1.96 0.28 -11.96
N GLU A 78 -3.12 -0.17 -11.51
CA GLU A 78 -3.95 -1.08 -12.27
C GLU A 78 -5.28 -0.48 -12.69
N GLY A 79 -5.73 0.59 -12.08
CA GLY A 79 -6.98 1.20 -12.46
C GLY A 79 -7.58 2.02 -11.35
N THR A 80 -8.70 2.66 -11.66
CA THR A 80 -9.41 3.53 -10.73
C THR A 80 -10.80 2.95 -10.45
N LEU A 81 -11.13 2.90 -9.16
CA LEU A 81 -12.45 2.44 -8.71
C LEU A 81 -13.28 3.68 -8.44
N HIS A 82 -14.23 3.98 -9.32
CA HIS A 82 -15.01 5.21 -9.25
C HIS A 82 -16.03 5.16 -8.13
N ASN A 83 -16.15 6.27 -7.39
CA ASN A 83 -17.12 6.43 -6.29
C ASN A 83 -16.99 5.32 -5.24
N TYR A 84 -15.80 4.80 -5.08
CA TYR A 84 -15.59 3.62 -4.25
C TYR A 84 -15.44 3.97 -2.76
N CYS A 85 -14.89 5.14 -2.48
CA CYS A 85 -14.51 5.50 -1.12
C CYS A 85 -15.46 6.53 -0.54
N GLY A 86 -16.75 6.20 -0.56
CA GLY A 86 -17.76 7.07 0.03
C GLY A 86 -18.08 8.29 -0.84
N GLY A 87 -19.21 8.27 -1.51
CA GLY A 87 -19.67 9.43 -2.27
C GLY A 87 -18.83 9.68 -3.52
N ASP A 88 -18.16 10.82 -3.53
CA ASP A 88 -17.48 11.30 -4.74
C ASP A 88 -16.01 10.92 -4.84
N LEU A 89 -15.50 10.15 -3.88
CA LEU A 89 -14.09 9.82 -3.87
C LEU A 89 -13.80 8.52 -4.64
N ASP A 90 -12.79 8.58 -5.49
CA ASP A 90 -12.32 7.41 -6.22
C ASP A 90 -11.10 6.81 -5.51
N ASN A 91 -10.91 5.50 -5.68
CA ASN A 91 -9.70 4.83 -5.21
C ASN A 91 -8.91 4.32 -6.39
N CYS A 92 -7.59 4.41 -6.29
CA CYS A 92 -6.69 3.83 -7.26
C CYS A 92 -6.18 2.50 -6.75
N MET A 93 -6.23 1.48 -7.60
CA MET A 93 -5.73 0.15 -7.25
C MET A 93 -4.30 0.01 -7.72
N TYR A 94 -3.43 -0.34 -6.79
CA TYR A 94 -2.02 -0.61 -7.06
C TYR A 94 -1.70 -2.04 -6.62
N ALA A 95 -0.78 -2.69 -7.29
CA ALA A 95 -0.44 -4.06 -6.94
C ALA A 95 1.00 -4.41 -7.30
N ILE A 96 1.54 -5.37 -6.57
CA ILE A 96 2.77 -6.08 -6.91
C ILE A 96 2.39 -7.54 -7.02
N TRP A 97 2.87 -8.21 -8.05
CA TRP A 97 2.59 -9.63 -8.24
C TRP A 97 3.80 -10.35 -8.80
N ASP A 98 3.81 -11.68 -8.62
CA ASP A 98 4.86 -12.51 -9.19
C ASP A 98 4.68 -12.61 -10.69
N HIS A 99 5.77 -12.38 -11.40
CA HIS A 99 5.78 -12.55 -12.86
C HIS A 99 6.15 -13.99 -13.17
N LYS A 100 5.39 -14.59 -14.05
CA LYS A 100 5.64 -15.96 -14.46
C LYS A 100 5.61 -16.09 -15.96
#